data_71f4221127aa1e2ee6b99908325c53f4
#
_entry.id   71f4221127aa1e2ee6b99908325c53f4
#
_cell.length_a   1.000
_cell.length_b   1.000
_cell.length_c   1.000
_cell.angle_alpha   90.00
_cell.angle_beta   90.00
_cell.angle_gamma   90.00
#
_symmetry.space_group_name_H-M   'P 1'
#
loop_
_entity.id
_entity.type
_entity.pdbx_description
1 polymer ?
#
loop_
_entity_poly.entity_id
_entity_poly.type
_entity_poly.pdbx_seq_one_letter_code
_entity_poly.pdbx_strand_id
1 'polypeptide(L)'
;APSRERHPDREVGSQSHGEGMWSSRSNAGELALLRVRLDSFGDGRAVAARKAYRLLPELNGEDADLHARFIGDWLVYGAGDNWSDNAPPLRAYALRYADTAAVTTLALKHQVERVDALGDDAVLVGGNDDDDHLYFSSVRLDRGARVADTYVQRDARQGDERTHGFFYRAQDEDRGILGLPVLSEDNSDR
;
A
#
# COMPACT_ATOMS: atom_id res chain seq x y z
N ALA A 1 -37.50 18.98 31.40
CA ALA A 1 -36.76 19.08 30.16
C ALA A 1 -35.64 18.05 30.17
N PRO A 2 -35.56 17.08 29.23
CA PRO A 2 -34.48 16.12 29.20
C PRO A 2 -33.29 16.73 28.47
N SER A 3 -32.13 16.61 29.09
CA SER A 3 -30.82 17.00 28.56
C SER A 3 -30.52 16.18 27.32
N ARG A 4 -30.27 16.89 26.20
CA ARG A 4 -29.73 16.29 25.00
C ARG A 4 -28.24 15.99 25.22
N GLU A 5 -27.89 14.73 25.33
CA GLU A 5 -26.53 14.25 25.18
C GLU A 5 -26.06 14.60 23.78
N ARG A 6 -25.08 15.48 23.68
CA ARG A 6 -24.35 15.73 22.47
C ARG A 6 -23.37 14.56 22.30
N HIS A 7 -23.60 13.73 21.30
CA HIS A 7 -22.55 12.85 20.79
C HIS A 7 -21.39 13.74 20.29
N PRO A 8 -20.16 13.43 20.69
CA PRO A 8 -19.01 14.12 20.11
C PRO A 8 -18.94 13.75 18.62
N ASP A 9 -19.00 14.77 17.78
CA ASP A 9 -18.67 14.64 16.38
C ASP A 9 -17.23 14.09 16.30
N ARG A 10 -17.11 12.88 15.81
CA ARG A 10 -15.82 12.27 15.51
C ARG A 10 -15.27 13.05 14.32
N GLU A 11 -14.36 13.95 14.56
CA GLU A 11 -13.58 14.60 13.52
C GLU A 11 -12.79 13.52 12.79
N VAL A 12 -13.19 13.28 11.53
CA VAL A 12 -12.36 12.57 10.55
C VAL A 12 -11.31 13.58 10.10
N GLY A 13 -10.31 13.75 10.92
CA GLY A 13 -9.21 14.64 10.64
C GLY A 13 -7.91 13.86 10.78
N SER A 14 -7.36 13.40 9.67
CA SER A 14 -5.93 13.14 9.64
C SER A 14 -5.22 14.47 9.80
N GLN A 15 -4.91 14.86 11.01
CA GLN A 15 -3.97 15.95 11.22
C GLN A 15 -2.57 15.34 11.16
N SER A 16 -2.01 15.33 9.96
CA SER A 16 -0.57 15.19 9.82
C SER A 16 0.07 16.39 10.48
N HIS A 17 0.64 16.22 11.67
CA HIS A 17 1.57 17.21 12.20
C HIS A 17 2.86 17.10 11.39
N GLY A 18 2.95 18.00 10.43
CA GLY A 18 3.94 18.32 9.48
C GLY A 18 5.37 17.89 9.75
N GLU A 19 5.82 16.95 9.00
CA GLU A 19 7.15 16.99 8.44
C GLU A 19 7.00 16.74 6.93
N GLY A 20 6.78 17.84 6.23
CA GLY A 20 6.91 17.92 4.79
C GLY A 20 5.88 17.14 3.97
N MET A 21 5.55 17.68 2.82
CA MET A 21 4.65 17.20 1.78
C MET A 21 5.03 15.80 1.21
N TRP A 22 5.97 15.09 1.84
CA TRP A 22 6.60 13.84 1.37
C TRP A 22 6.62 12.73 2.42
N SER A 23 5.98 12.91 3.57
CA SER A 23 5.87 11.85 4.56
C SER A 23 4.80 10.84 4.15
N SER A 24 5.20 9.59 3.94
CA SER A 24 4.31 8.46 3.68
C SER A 24 3.70 7.87 4.97
N ARG A 25 4.06 8.39 6.13
CA ARG A 25 3.57 7.88 7.42
C ARG A 25 2.10 8.19 7.60
N SER A 26 1.30 7.15 7.70
CA SER A 26 -0.08 7.26 8.18
C SER A 26 -0.04 7.42 9.70
N ASN A 27 -0.33 8.62 10.19
CA ASN A 27 -0.65 8.77 11.60
C ASN A 27 -1.87 7.93 11.94
N ALA A 28 -1.94 7.40 13.15
CA ALA A 28 -3.05 6.59 13.65
C ALA A 28 -4.41 7.21 13.28
N GLY A 29 -5.05 6.66 12.28
CA GLY A 29 -6.31 7.15 11.73
C GLY A 29 -6.96 6.15 10.79
N GLU A 30 -8.26 6.29 10.59
CA GLU A 30 -9.01 5.44 9.66
C GLU A 30 -8.53 5.68 8.22
N LEU A 31 -8.04 4.64 7.55
CA LEU A 31 -7.68 4.70 6.14
C LEU A 31 -8.95 4.72 5.28
N ALA A 32 -9.04 5.65 4.35
CA ALA A 32 -10.19 5.76 3.47
C ALA A 32 -9.80 6.10 2.02
N LEU A 33 -10.51 5.52 1.07
CA LEU A 33 -10.46 5.89 -0.33
C LEU A 33 -11.45 7.03 -0.60
N LEU A 34 -10.95 8.20 -0.98
CA LEU A 34 -11.77 9.33 -1.43
C LEU A 34 -12.02 9.22 -2.93
N ARG A 35 -13.30 9.29 -3.34
CA ARG A 35 -13.71 9.37 -4.74
C ARG A 35 -14.51 10.64 -4.99
N VAL A 36 -14.00 11.52 -5.82
CA VAL A 36 -14.68 12.75 -6.24
C VAL A 36 -14.76 12.83 -7.76
N ARG A 37 -15.81 13.47 -8.24
CA ARG A 37 -15.95 13.75 -9.67
C ARG A 37 -15.01 14.88 -10.09
N LEU A 38 -14.44 14.81 -11.26
CA LEU A 38 -13.55 15.86 -11.78
C LEU A 38 -14.28 17.21 -11.94
N ASP A 39 -15.57 17.21 -12.24
CA ASP A 39 -16.37 18.42 -12.30
C ASP A 39 -16.61 19.11 -10.94
N SER A 40 -16.27 18.42 -9.84
CA SER A 40 -16.25 19.00 -8.49
C SER A 40 -14.99 19.81 -8.18
N PHE A 41 -13.98 19.72 -9.06
CA PHE A 41 -12.76 20.52 -8.95
C PHE A 41 -12.98 21.85 -9.71
N GLY A 42 -12.90 22.96 -9.06
CA GLY A 42 -13.01 24.17 -9.85
C GLY A 42 -13.13 25.45 -9.05
N ASP A 43 -13.97 25.50 -8.05
CA ASP A 43 -14.25 26.73 -7.33
C ASP A 43 -13.61 26.81 -5.92
N GLY A 44 -12.97 25.73 -5.48
CA GLY A 44 -12.36 25.62 -4.15
C GLY A 44 -13.37 25.68 -2.98
N ARG A 45 -14.67 25.64 -3.29
CA ARG A 45 -15.76 25.73 -2.29
C ARG A 45 -16.40 24.39 -1.99
N ALA A 46 -16.27 23.43 -2.91
CA ALA A 46 -16.84 22.12 -2.75
C ALA A 46 -16.07 21.31 -1.71
N VAL A 47 -16.74 20.89 -0.66
CA VAL A 47 -16.20 19.93 0.32
C VAL A 47 -16.72 18.56 -0.05
N ALA A 48 -15.84 17.56 -0.08
CA ALA A 48 -16.23 16.19 -0.38
C ALA A 48 -17.24 15.70 0.67
N ALA A 49 -18.40 15.25 0.21
CA ALA A 49 -19.41 14.72 1.08
C ALA A 49 -18.91 13.43 1.75
N ARG A 50 -19.34 13.13 2.99
CA ARG A 50 -18.92 11.93 3.73
C ARG A 50 -19.09 10.63 2.92
N LYS A 51 -20.12 10.54 2.09
CA LYS A 51 -20.36 9.41 1.18
C LYS A 51 -19.33 9.23 0.07
N ALA A 52 -18.45 10.22 -0.15
CA ALA A 52 -17.36 10.13 -1.11
C ALA A 52 -16.16 9.34 -0.56
N TYR A 53 -16.16 9.08 0.75
CA TYR A 53 -15.13 8.31 1.43
C TYR A 53 -15.61 6.87 1.61
N ARG A 54 -14.76 5.91 1.24
CA ARG A 54 -14.94 4.50 1.52
C ARG A 54 -13.87 4.08 2.51
N LEU A 55 -14.27 3.65 3.72
CA LEU A 55 -13.33 3.11 4.70
C LEU A 55 -12.66 1.86 4.14
N LEU A 56 -11.38 1.76 4.36
CA LEU A 56 -10.53 0.66 3.98
C LEU A 56 -10.03 -0.07 5.25
N PRO A 57 -9.68 -1.36 5.14
CA PRO A 57 -8.96 -2.04 6.20
C PRO A 57 -7.71 -1.26 6.62
N GLU A 58 -7.54 -1.12 7.92
CA GLU A 58 -6.39 -0.45 8.49
C GLU A 58 -5.12 -1.26 8.26
N LEU A 59 -4.02 -0.54 8.10
CA LEU A 59 -2.69 -1.13 8.15
C LEU A 59 -2.34 -1.38 9.60
N ASN A 60 -1.68 -2.49 9.86
CA ASN A 60 -1.29 -2.85 11.21
C ASN A 60 -0.03 -2.06 11.61
N GLY A 61 -0.12 -1.31 12.69
CA GLY A 61 0.96 -0.50 13.26
C GLY A 61 0.60 0.99 13.34
N GLU A 62 0.97 1.63 14.44
CA GLU A 62 0.66 3.06 14.67
C GLU A 62 1.44 3.99 13.73
N ASP A 63 2.59 3.54 13.19
CA ASP A 63 3.49 4.31 12.33
C ASP A 63 3.81 3.58 11.02
N ALA A 64 2.93 2.71 10.54
CA ALA A 64 3.18 1.94 9.33
C ALA A 64 3.23 2.84 8.08
N ASP A 65 4.30 2.72 7.31
CA ASP A 65 4.42 3.39 6.01
C ASP A 65 3.44 2.78 5.00
N LEU A 66 2.51 3.60 4.53
CA LEU A 66 1.53 3.21 3.53
C LEU A 66 2.14 3.23 2.12
N HIS A 67 2.20 2.08 1.49
CA HIS A 67 2.52 1.94 0.08
C HIS A 67 1.25 1.55 -0.69
N ALA A 68 0.86 2.38 -1.65
CA ALA A 68 -0.37 2.19 -2.40
C ALA A 68 -0.19 2.54 -3.89
N ARG A 69 -0.86 1.79 -4.77
CA ARG A 69 -0.86 2.07 -6.21
C ARG A 69 -2.18 1.71 -6.86
N PHE A 70 -2.59 2.56 -7.81
CA PHE A 70 -3.68 2.24 -8.73
C PHE A 70 -3.11 1.53 -9.95
N ILE A 71 -3.67 0.36 -10.28
CA ILE A 71 -3.27 -0.48 -11.41
C ILE A 71 -4.55 -0.89 -12.13
N GLY A 72 -4.78 -0.37 -13.33
CA GLY A 72 -6.06 -0.53 -14.01
C GLY A 72 -7.23 -0.10 -13.11
N ASP A 73 -8.18 -1.00 -12.89
CA ASP A 73 -9.36 -0.77 -12.02
C ASP A 73 -9.11 -1.11 -10.53
N TRP A 74 -7.88 -1.44 -10.16
CA TRP A 74 -7.55 -1.89 -8.83
C TRP A 74 -6.77 -0.82 -8.04
N LEU A 75 -7.04 -0.75 -6.75
CA LEU A 75 -6.15 -0.18 -5.75
C LEU A 75 -5.52 -1.33 -4.98
N VAL A 76 -4.20 -1.38 -4.98
CA VAL A 76 -3.40 -2.32 -4.18
C VAL A 76 -2.61 -1.52 -3.17
N TYR A 77 -2.60 -1.95 -1.90
CA TYR A 77 -1.89 -1.25 -0.85
C TYR A 77 -1.42 -2.19 0.26
N GLY A 78 -0.41 -1.79 0.99
CA GLY A 78 0.16 -2.51 2.12
C GLY A 78 1.01 -1.59 2.99
N ALA A 79 1.58 -2.15 4.05
CA ALA A 79 2.45 -1.45 4.97
C ALA A 79 3.90 -1.92 4.82
N GLY A 80 4.81 -0.96 4.77
CA GLY A 80 6.21 -1.13 5.12
C GLY A 80 6.39 -1.17 6.63
N ASP A 81 7.61 -0.98 7.07
CA ASP A 81 8.11 -1.01 8.45
C ASP A 81 7.07 -1.04 9.57
N ASN A 82 7.04 -2.12 10.30
CA ASN A 82 6.18 -2.28 11.46
C ASN A 82 6.99 -2.71 12.68
N TRP A 83 7.55 -1.74 13.36
CA TRP A 83 8.37 -1.91 14.57
C TRP A 83 7.49 -2.27 15.78
N SER A 84 6.81 -3.39 15.76
CA SER A 84 6.01 -3.83 16.89
C SER A 84 6.42 -5.22 17.35
N ASP A 85 6.71 -5.37 18.64
CA ASP A 85 6.99 -6.67 19.29
C ASP A 85 5.84 -7.69 19.14
N ASN A 86 4.66 -7.24 18.73
CA ASN A 86 3.49 -8.04 18.41
C ASN A 86 3.05 -7.82 16.96
N ALA A 87 4.00 -7.93 16.02
CA ALA A 87 3.72 -7.70 14.61
C ALA A 87 2.55 -8.59 14.13
N PRO A 88 1.50 -7.97 13.58
CA PRO A 88 0.39 -8.71 13.02
C PRO A 88 0.81 -9.46 11.75
N PRO A 89 0.00 -10.41 11.27
CA PRO A 89 0.30 -11.13 10.04
C PRO A 89 0.58 -10.18 8.88
N LEU A 90 1.69 -10.41 8.17
CA LEU A 90 2.09 -9.64 7.01
C LEU A 90 1.04 -9.79 5.90
N ARG A 91 0.50 -8.67 5.43
CA ARG A 91 -0.59 -8.66 4.46
C ARG A 91 -0.62 -7.38 3.63
N ALA A 92 -1.18 -7.52 2.45
CA ALA A 92 -1.61 -6.40 1.63
C ALA A 92 -3.11 -6.51 1.32
N TYR A 93 -3.63 -5.50 0.71
CA TYR A 93 -5.04 -5.41 0.36
C TYR A 93 -5.19 -5.01 -1.10
N ALA A 94 -6.20 -5.56 -1.75
CA ALA A 94 -6.57 -5.19 -3.10
C ALA A 94 -8.09 -5.03 -3.22
N LEU A 95 -8.52 -4.00 -3.95
CA LEU A 95 -9.94 -3.76 -4.21
C LEU A 95 -10.14 -3.10 -5.57
N ARG A 96 -11.26 -3.39 -6.21
CA ARG A 96 -11.73 -2.58 -7.33
C ARG A 96 -12.27 -1.25 -6.80
N TYR A 97 -11.61 -0.15 -7.15
CA TYR A 97 -11.97 1.16 -6.60
C TYR A 97 -13.27 1.73 -7.20
N ALA A 98 -13.69 1.24 -8.35
CA ALA A 98 -14.87 1.73 -9.04
C ALA A 98 -16.18 1.16 -8.49
N ASP A 99 -16.16 -0.02 -7.90
CA ASP A 99 -17.33 -0.71 -7.37
C ASP A 99 -17.32 -0.79 -5.84
N THR A 100 -18.35 -1.43 -5.28
CA THR A 100 -18.50 -1.67 -3.84
C THR A 100 -18.05 -3.06 -3.42
N ALA A 101 -17.33 -3.77 -4.29
CA ALA A 101 -16.83 -5.12 -4.01
C ALA A 101 -16.00 -5.16 -2.72
N ALA A 102 -15.99 -6.30 -2.08
CA ALA A 102 -15.21 -6.50 -0.86
C ALA A 102 -13.71 -6.30 -1.11
N VAL A 103 -13.00 -5.82 -0.10
CA VAL A 103 -11.55 -5.76 -0.12
C VAL A 103 -11.00 -7.18 0.02
N THR A 104 -10.09 -7.55 -0.86
CA THR A 104 -9.37 -8.83 -0.78
C THR A 104 -8.14 -8.66 0.08
N THR A 105 -7.95 -9.53 1.07
CA THR A 105 -6.73 -9.62 1.86
C THR A 105 -5.76 -10.59 1.18
N LEU A 106 -4.53 -10.15 0.99
CA LEU A 106 -3.42 -10.90 0.44
C LEU A 106 -2.45 -11.25 1.56
N ALA A 107 -2.33 -12.53 1.90
CA ALA A 107 -1.36 -13.00 2.88
C ALA A 107 0.05 -12.97 2.24
N LEU A 108 1.01 -12.37 2.94
CA LEU A 108 2.38 -12.21 2.50
C LEU A 108 3.35 -12.84 3.52
N LYS A 109 4.61 -13.01 3.08
CA LYS A 109 5.73 -13.41 3.93
C LYS A 109 6.69 -12.27 4.22
N HIS A 110 6.39 -11.07 3.71
CA HIS A 110 7.24 -9.89 3.79
C HIS A 110 6.39 -8.63 3.96
N GLN A 111 7.00 -7.57 4.40
CA GLN A 111 6.44 -6.23 4.45
C GLN A 111 6.23 -5.68 3.03
N VAL A 112 5.49 -4.59 2.91
CA VAL A 112 5.26 -3.94 1.62
C VAL A 112 5.94 -2.58 1.63
N GLU A 113 7.15 -2.54 1.08
CA GLU A 113 7.92 -1.30 0.90
C GLU A 113 7.66 -0.67 -0.47
N ARG A 114 7.10 -1.46 -1.39
CA ARG A 114 6.76 -1.00 -2.73
C ARG A 114 5.58 -1.77 -3.32
N VAL A 115 4.74 -1.04 -4.02
CA VAL A 115 3.70 -1.58 -4.90
C VAL A 115 3.94 -1.03 -6.31
N ASP A 116 4.10 -1.90 -7.30
CA ASP A 116 4.28 -1.49 -8.69
C ASP A 116 3.49 -2.36 -9.66
N ALA A 117 3.33 -1.87 -10.89
CA ALA A 117 2.60 -2.57 -11.94
C ALA A 117 3.49 -3.55 -12.71
N LEU A 118 2.96 -4.75 -12.96
CA LEU A 118 3.49 -5.73 -13.91
C LEU A 118 2.50 -5.89 -15.07
N GLY A 119 2.42 -4.88 -15.94
CA GLY A 119 1.34 -4.79 -16.92
C GLY A 119 0.00 -4.54 -16.22
N ASP A 120 -0.96 -5.46 -16.37
CA ASP A 120 -2.28 -5.41 -15.71
C ASP A 120 -2.28 -6.01 -14.30
N ASP A 121 -1.18 -6.64 -13.89
CA ASP A 121 -0.97 -7.24 -12.59
C ASP A 121 -0.13 -6.33 -11.66
N ALA A 122 0.06 -6.73 -10.41
CA ALA A 122 0.89 -6.02 -9.45
C ALA A 122 2.12 -6.83 -9.02
N VAL A 123 3.15 -6.13 -8.54
CA VAL A 123 4.21 -6.69 -7.70
C VAL A 123 4.26 -5.95 -6.39
N LEU A 124 4.41 -6.69 -5.31
CA LEU A 124 4.70 -6.21 -3.97
C LEU A 124 6.14 -6.57 -3.64
N VAL A 125 6.92 -5.57 -3.25
CA VAL A 125 8.34 -5.75 -2.92
C VAL A 125 8.55 -5.31 -1.48
N GLY A 126 9.39 -6.02 -0.73
CA GLY A 126 9.78 -5.65 0.62
C GLY A 126 10.58 -6.73 1.32
N GLY A 127 11.09 -6.38 2.47
CA GLY A 127 11.86 -7.25 3.36
C GLY A 127 11.00 -8.02 4.35
N ASN A 128 11.67 -8.80 5.18
CA ASN A 128 11.10 -9.44 6.35
C ASN A 128 12.11 -9.29 7.49
N ASP A 129 11.65 -8.89 8.68
CA ASP A 129 12.51 -8.66 9.84
C ASP A 129 13.17 -9.95 10.38
N ASP A 130 12.64 -11.11 10.01
CA ASP A 130 13.16 -12.42 10.43
C ASP A 130 14.36 -12.89 9.59
N ASP A 131 14.57 -12.27 8.41
CA ASP A 131 15.66 -12.64 7.49
C ASP A 131 16.11 -11.42 6.65
N ASP A 132 17.34 -11.46 6.16
CA ASP A 132 17.92 -10.41 5.34
C ASP A 132 17.59 -10.64 3.85
N HIS A 133 16.34 -10.91 3.53
CA HIS A 133 15.91 -11.25 2.17
C HIS A 133 14.97 -10.21 1.59
N LEU A 134 15.11 -9.96 0.31
CA LEU A 134 14.19 -9.13 -0.47
C LEU A 134 13.20 -10.02 -1.23
N TYR A 135 11.93 -9.78 -1.01
CA TYR A 135 10.83 -10.54 -1.58
C TYR A 135 10.13 -9.77 -2.70
N PHE A 136 9.70 -10.50 -3.71
CA PHE A 136 8.90 -10.01 -4.83
C PHE A 136 7.68 -10.89 -4.98
N SER A 137 6.53 -10.45 -4.51
CA SER A 137 5.28 -11.18 -4.66
C SER A 137 4.47 -10.64 -5.83
N SER A 138 4.30 -11.47 -6.87
CA SER A 138 3.40 -11.13 -7.98
C SER A 138 1.96 -11.34 -7.58
N VAL A 139 1.10 -10.38 -7.92
CA VAL A 139 -0.34 -10.40 -7.61
C VAL A 139 -1.13 -10.35 -8.89
N ARG A 140 -1.85 -11.40 -9.20
CA ARG A 140 -2.78 -11.43 -10.32
C ARG A 140 -4.04 -10.63 -10.01
N LEU A 141 -4.39 -9.72 -10.93
CA LEU A 141 -5.52 -8.80 -10.83
C LEU A 141 -6.52 -9.04 -11.97
N ASP A 142 -7.19 -10.18 -11.95
CA ASP A 142 -8.17 -10.55 -12.97
C ASP A 142 -9.63 -10.48 -12.44
N ARG A 143 -10.26 -11.60 -12.20
CA ARG A 143 -11.61 -11.70 -11.60
C ARG A 143 -11.61 -11.43 -10.12
N GLY A 144 -10.45 -11.53 -9.48
CA GLY A 144 -10.15 -11.27 -8.08
C GLY A 144 -8.65 -11.01 -7.92
N ALA A 145 -8.24 -10.56 -6.74
CA ALA A 145 -6.82 -10.39 -6.45
C ALA A 145 -6.28 -11.61 -5.71
N ARG A 146 -5.12 -12.12 -6.14
CA ARG A 146 -4.42 -13.23 -5.45
C ARG A 146 -2.92 -13.15 -5.65
N VAL A 147 -2.18 -13.54 -4.64
CA VAL A 147 -0.73 -13.79 -4.79
C VAL A 147 -0.57 -14.98 -5.73
N ALA A 148 0.14 -14.78 -6.83
CA ALA A 148 0.38 -15.80 -7.84
C ALA A 148 1.69 -16.55 -7.56
N ASP A 149 2.76 -15.82 -7.24
CA ASP A 149 4.08 -16.38 -6.97
C ASP A 149 4.90 -15.40 -6.11
N THR A 150 5.96 -15.90 -5.48
CA THR A 150 6.91 -15.10 -4.70
C THR A 150 8.34 -15.51 -5.04
N TYR A 151 9.11 -14.55 -5.58
CA TYR A 151 10.55 -14.68 -5.76
C TYR A 151 11.28 -14.09 -4.56
N VAL A 152 12.39 -14.69 -4.16
CA VAL A 152 13.20 -14.27 -3.01
C VAL A 152 14.64 -14.06 -3.46
N GLN A 153 15.14 -12.85 -3.26
CA GLN A 153 16.56 -12.53 -3.37
C GLN A 153 17.17 -12.54 -1.99
N ARG A 154 18.08 -13.47 -1.75
CA ARG A 154 18.75 -13.62 -0.46
C ARG A 154 19.81 -12.55 -0.24
N ASP A 155 20.03 -12.21 1.03
CA ASP A 155 21.07 -11.28 1.49
C ASP A 155 21.01 -9.95 0.72
N ALA A 156 19.80 -9.41 0.60
CA ALA A 156 19.53 -8.26 -0.23
C ALA A 156 18.40 -7.40 0.31
N ARG A 157 18.50 -6.10 0.07
CA ARG A 157 17.45 -5.11 0.35
C ARG A 157 17.25 -4.18 -0.83
N GLN A 158 16.12 -3.48 -0.85
CA GLN A 158 15.85 -2.49 -1.89
C GLN A 158 16.83 -1.32 -1.77
N GLY A 159 17.48 -0.96 -2.88
CA GLY A 159 18.48 0.11 -2.93
C GLY A 159 17.90 1.50 -3.21
N ASP A 160 16.67 1.57 -3.72
CA ASP A 160 15.98 2.83 -4.00
C ASP A 160 14.47 2.65 -3.84
N GLU A 161 13.90 3.31 -2.85
CA GLU A 161 12.45 3.28 -2.54
C GLU A 161 11.64 4.25 -3.41
N ARG A 162 12.30 5.15 -4.14
CA ARG A 162 11.63 6.11 -5.01
C ARG A 162 10.96 5.42 -6.21
N THR A 163 9.89 6.00 -6.70
CA THR A 163 9.11 5.47 -7.83
C THR A 163 9.94 5.27 -9.09
N HIS A 164 11.04 5.99 -9.27
CA HIS A 164 11.92 5.88 -10.43
C HIS A 164 12.88 4.68 -10.34
N GLY A 165 13.05 4.10 -9.16
CA GLY A 165 13.91 2.93 -8.95
C GLY A 165 13.35 1.65 -9.53
N PHE A 166 12.07 1.60 -9.90
CA PHE A 166 11.42 0.41 -10.45
C PHE A 166 11.20 0.53 -11.96
N PHE A 167 11.50 -0.53 -12.66
CA PHE A 167 11.29 -0.65 -14.10
C PHE A 167 10.67 -2.00 -14.42
N TYR A 168 9.61 -1.99 -15.25
CA TYR A 168 9.03 -3.19 -15.83
C TYR A 168 8.81 -3.01 -17.33
N ARG A 169 9.18 -4.01 -18.10
CA ARG A 169 8.92 -4.09 -19.54
C ARG A 169 8.38 -5.47 -19.90
N ALA A 170 7.13 -5.53 -20.29
CA ALA A 170 6.54 -6.74 -20.86
C ALA A 170 7.25 -7.11 -22.17
N GLN A 171 7.53 -8.39 -22.36
CA GLN A 171 8.03 -8.97 -23.62
C GLN A 171 6.91 -9.68 -24.37
N ASP A 172 6.04 -10.38 -23.65
CA ASP A 172 4.81 -11.01 -24.12
C ASP A 172 3.77 -11.07 -22.97
N GLU A 173 2.70 -11.85 -23.14
CA GLU A 173 1.63 -11.96 -22.13
C GLU A 173 2.10 -12.58 -20.81
N ASP A 174 3.13 -13.45 -20.83
CA ASP A 174 3.59 -14.21 -19.68
C ASP A 174 5.02 -13.85 -19.24
N ARG A 175 5.73 -12.99 -19.98
CA ARG A 175 7.13 -12.67 -19.73
C ARG A 175 7.40 -11.18 -19.75
N GLY A 176 8.31 -10.78 -18.88
CA GLY A 176 8.79 -9.42 -18.82
C GLY A 176 10.15 -9.33 -18.15
N ILE A 177 10.72 -8.14 -18.21
CA ILE A 177 11.96 -7.79 -17.49
C ILE A 177 11.55 -6.82 -16.40
N LEU A 178 11.89 -7.15 -15.16
CA LEU A 178 11.82 -6.28 -14.01
C LEU A 178 13.22 -5.81 -13.66
N GLY A 179 13.39 -4.52 -13.41
CA GLY A 179 14.63 -3.93 -12.93
C GLY A 179 14.37 -3.13 -11.66
N LEU A 180 15.20 -3.37 -10.65
CA LEU A 180 15.19 -2.68 -9.38
C LEU A 180 16.63 -2.60 -8.87
N PRO A 181 17.14 -1.43 -8.43
CA PRO A 181 18.39 -1.34 -7.71
C PRO A 181 18.31 -2.12 -6.40
N VAL A 182 19.25 -3.01 -6.17
CA VAL A 182 19.33 -3.87 -4.99
C VAL A 182 20.67 -3.64 -4.32
N LEU A 183 20.67 -3.51 -3.02
CA LEU A 183 21.86 -3.53 -2.18
C LEU A 183 22.04 -4.97 -1.68
N SER A 184 23.22 -5.52 -1.90
CA SER A 184 23.62 -6.78 -1.29
C SER A 184 24.30 -6.48 0.04
N GLU A 185 23.90 -7.15 1.09
CA GLU A 185 24.64 -7.15 2.33
C GLU A 185 25.81 -8.11 2.15
N ASP A 186 26.93 -7.56 1.65
CA ASP A 186 28.16 -8.32 1.47
C ASP A 186 28.74 -8.62 2.87
N ASN A 187 28.52 -9.85 3.31
CA ASN A 187 29.09 -10.39 4.55
C ASN A 187 30.58 -10.67 4.35
N SER A 188 31.35 -9.67 3.95
CA SER A 188 32.79 -9.76 3.64
C SER A 188 33.68 -9.92 4.89
N ASP A 189 33.09 -10.19 6.06
CA ASP A 189 33.80 -10.48 7.31
C ASP A 189 33.47 -11.87 7.87
N ARG A 190 33.75 -12.93 7.08
CA ARG A 190 33.88 -14.29 7.59
C ARG A 190 35.13 -14.97 7.10
#